data_7642e31fda76f982c2105e9c49bf67ad
#
_entry.id   7642e31fda76f982c2105e9c49bf67ad
#
_cell.length_a   1.000
_cell.length_b   1.000
_cell.length_c   1.000
_cell.angle_alpha   90.00
_cell.angle_beta   90.00
_cell.angle_gamma   90.00
#
_symmetry.space_group_name_H-M   'P 1'
#
loop_
_entity.id
_entity.type
_entity.pdbx_description
1 polymer ?
#
loop_
_entity_poly.entity_id
_entity_poly.type
_entity_poly.pdbx_seq_one_letter_code
_entity_poly.pdbx_strand_id
1 'polypeptide(L)'
;MTFQPYQSFHFTYEKETNIMQATIHFDEVLKRQIQCDLRLWDVLVTQHGQLRGELHFDDCCRRNIYSASKSVTSIAAGFALHEGLLSLSDRLVDVFSGSLPEKVAGVLPEVTVRDLLTMSLGQETACLMGGERPTLPETDWVQYVLGRPFPLKPGDKFVYNNAGPYLMGVLIQQKAGCDLVSYLMPRLFGPLQIPRPMWEQDPMGYTFGAGGLFLTCQELHRFGLFC
;
A
#
# COMPACT_ATOMS: atom_id res chain seq x y z
N MET A 1 7.42 -26.69 17.32
CA MET A 1 8.00 -25.33 17.34
C MET A 1 7.05 -24.45 18.11
N THR A 2 7.43 -24.07 19.33
CA THR A 2 6.64 -23.24 20.24
C THR A 2 6.72 -21.79 19.81
N PHE A 3 5.60 -21.20 19.42
CA PHE A 3 5.47 -19.77 19.20
C PHE A 3 5.78 -19.01 20.52
N GLN A 4 6.81 -18.17 20.52
CA GLN A 4 6.97 -17.16 21.56
C GLN A 4 6.00 -16.00 21.27
N PRO A 5 5.25 -15.53 22.29
CA PRO A 5 4.37 -14.38 22.11
C PRO A 5 5.20 -13.11 21.93
N TYR A 6 4.77 -12.28 20.97
CA TYR A 6 5.31 -10.95 20.72
C TYR A 6 5.41 -10.14 22.01
N GLN A 7 6.59 -9.59 22.27
CA GLN A 7 6.75 -8.58 23.34
C GLN A 7 5.89 -7.37 23.00
N SER A 8 4.93 -7.09 23.87
CA SER A 8 4.12 -5.88 23.80
C SER A 8 5.02 -4.66 23.99
N PHE A 9 5.16 -3.86 22.94
CA PHE A 9 5.74 -2.52 23.06
C PHE A 9 4.75 -1.64 23.84
N HIS A 10 5.02 -1.45 25.13
CA HIS A 10 4.36 -0.42 25.92
C HIS A 10 5.05 0.91 25.67
N PHE A 11 4.42 1.79 24.93
CA PHE A 11 4.79 3.19 24.91
C PHE A 11 4.33 3.83 26.23
N THR A 12 5.25 4.01 27.18
CA THR A 12 5.03 4.85 28.35
C THR A 12 5.28 6.31 27.94
N TYR A 13 4.21 7.07 27.85
CA TYR A 13 4.29 8.52 27.67
C TYR A 13 4.46 9.17 29.04
N GLU A 14 5.64 9.74 29.33
CA GLU A 14 5.84 10.63 30.46
C GLU A 14 5.07 11.93 30.24
N LYS A 15 4.30 12.29 31.26
CA LYS A 15 3.59 13.58 31.32
C LYS A 15 4.60 14.70 31.57
N GLU A 16 4.88 15.52 30.60
CA GLU A 16 5.47 16.83 30.86
C GLU A 16 4.72 17.97 30.14
N THR A 17 4.46 18.98 30.96
CA THR A 17 4.14 20.39 30.70
C THR A 17 2.81 20.77 30.05
N ASN A 18 2.05 21.53 30.85
CA ASN A 18 0.92 22.39 30.46
C ASN A 18 1.31 23.44 29.38
N ILE A 19 1.44 22.99 28.15
CA ILE A 19 1.33 23.90 27.01
C ILE A 19 -0.16 23.99 26.69
N MET A 20 -0.75 25.19 26.82
CA MET A 20 -2.10 25.46 26.29
C MET A 20 -2.14 24.95 24.85
N GLN A 21 -2.82 23.82 24.65
CA GLN A 21 -2.87 23.17 23.34
C GLN A 21 -3.86 23.96 22.49
N ALA A 22 -3.34 24.76 21.56
CA ALA A 22 -4.16 25.47 20.61
C ALA A 22 -4.96 24.46 19.78
N THR A 23 -6.27 24.50 19.90
CA THR A 23 -7.19 23.77 19.03
C THR A 23 -7.09 24.40 17.63
N ILE A 24 -7.00 23.55 16.59
CA ILE A 24 -7.01 24.04 15.21
C ILE A 24 -8.42 24.46 14.85
N HIS A 25 -8.57 25.70 14.38
CA HIS A 25 -9.81 26.22 13.83
C HIS A 25 -9.82 26.01 12.31
N PHE A 26 -10.88 25.40 11.79
CA PHE A 26 -11.01 25.05 10.37
C PHE A 26 -11.76 26.11 9.54
N ASP A 27 -11.98 27.33 10.07
CA ASP A 27 -12.76 28.36 9.40
C ASP A 27 -12.25 28.67 7.98
N GLU A 28 -10.93 28.72 7.81
CA GLU A 28 -10.34 28.97 6.48
C GLU A 28 -10.47 27.75 5.57
N VAL A 29 -10.39 26.53 6.10
CA VAL A 29 -10.63 25.30 5.36
C VAL A 29 -12.09 25.26 4.87
N LEU A 30 -13.05 25.61 5.73
CA LEU A 30 -14.46 25.69 5.39
C LEU A 30 -14.73 26.73 4.29
N LYS A 31 -14.13 27.92 4.40
CA LYS A 31 -14.21 28.94 3.35
C LYS A 31 -13.66 28.45 2.01
N ARG A 32 -12.48 27.81 2.03
CA ARG A 32 -11.84 27.26 0.83
C ARG A 32 -12.62 26.12 0.24
N GLN A 33 -13.21 25.24 1.07
CA GLN A 33 -14.11 24.19 0.65
C GLN A 33 -15.21 24.73 -0.27
N ILE A 34 -15.86 25.83 0.16
CA ILE A 34 -16.96 26.46 -0.59
C ILE A 34 -16.44 27.21 -1.82
N GLN A 35 -15.40 28.05 -1.66
CA GLN A 35 -14.89 28.92 -2.71
C GLN A 35 -14.24 28.18 -3.88
N CYS A 36 -13.58 27.05 -3.59
CA CYS A 36 -12.79 26.27 -4.54
C CYS A 36 -13.42 24.93 -4.93
N ASP A 37 -14.65 24.65 -4.47
CA ASP A 37 -15.32 23.34 -4.64
C ASP A 37 -14.39 22.17 -4.24
N LEU A 38 -13.70 22.31 -3.12
CA LEU A 38 -12.85 21.25 -2.60
C LEU A 38 -13.73 20.13 -2.09
N ARG A 39 -13.63 18.94 -2.65
CA ARG A 39 -14.45 17.79 -2.24
C ARG A 39 -13.79 17.06 -1.07
N LEU A 40 -13.69 17.74 0.08
CA LEU A 40 -13.22 17.14 1.32
C LEU A 40 -14.33 16.30 1.95
N TRP A 41 -13.99 15.11 2.43
CA TRP A 41 -14.89 14.25 3.20
C TRP A 41 -14.61 14.36 4.69
N ASP A 42 -13.34 14.27 5.06
CA ASP A 42 -12.88 14.30 6.42
C ASP A 42 -11.51 14.97 6.51
N VAL A 43 -11.23 15.62 7.62
CA VAL A 43 -9.90 16.14 7.99
C VAL A 43 -9.62 15.81 9.43
N LEU A 44 -8.53 15.11 9.71
CA LEU A 44 -8.01 14.87 11.05
C LEU A 44 -6.58 15.43 11.12
N VAL A 45 -6.29 16.18 12.16
CA VAL A 45 -4.97 16.76 12.39
C VAL A 45 -4.45 16.35 13.74
N THR A 46 -3.28 15.73 13.75
CA THR A 46 -2.55 15.34 14.96
C THR A 46 -1.18 16.01 14.97
N GLN A 47 -0.76 16.46 16.14
CA GLN A 47 0.55 17.03 16.39
C GLN A 47 1.12 16.43 17.67
N HIS A 48 2.34 15.91 17.62
CA HIS A 48 2.98 15.25 18.76
C HIS A 48 2.11 14.16 19.41
N GLY A 49 1.46 13.32 18.57
CA GLY A 49 0.60 12.22 19.02
C GLY A 49 -0.77 12.64 19.57
N GLN A 50 -1.11 13.94 19.57
CA GLN A 50 -2.38 14.44 20.10
C GLN A 50 -3.27 14.99 18.99
N LEU A 51 -4.54 14.58 19.00
CA LEU A 51 -5.55 15.14 18.09
C LEU A 51 -5.73 16.64 18.39
N ARG A 52 -5.54 17.47 17.38
CA ARG A 52 -5.65 18.93 17.45
C ARG A 52 -6.93 19.47 16.84
N GLY A 53 -7.52 18.70 15.96
CA GLY A 53 -8.79 19.05 15.35
C GLY A 53 -9.26 17.97 14.39
N GLU A 54 -10.56 17.93 14.23
CA GLU A 54 -11.25 17.07 13.28
C GLU A 54 -12.40 17.82 12.63
N LEU A 55 -12.67 17.47 11.37
CA LEU A 55 -13.74 18.05 10.59
C LEU A 55 -14.34 16.95 9.70
N HIS A 56 -15.63 16.79 9.77
CA HIS A 56 -16.37 15.78 9.03
C HIS A 56 -17.44 16.44 8.17
N PHE A 57 -17.49 16.13 6.88
CA PHE A 57 -18.49 16.65 5.95
C PHE A 57 -19.53 15.60 5.57
N ASP A 58 -19.30 14.35 5.95
CA ASP A 58 -20.15 13.21 5.61
C ASP A 58 -20.05 12.13 6.69
N ASP A 59 -20.89 11.08 6.58
CA ASP A 59 -20.82 9.91 7.45
C ASP A 59 -19.45 9.25 7.39
N CYS A 60 -18.95 8.82 8.55
CA CYS A 60 -17.66 8.15 8.68
C CYS A 60 -17.71 6.74 8.07
N CYS A 61 -17.71 6.65 6.74
CA CYS A 61 -17.72 5.39 6.01
C CYS A 61 -16.33 5.07 5.45
N ARG A 62 -16.07 3.78 5.18
CA ARG A 62 -14.87 3.34 4.48
C ARG A 62 -14.94 3.74 3.01
N ARG A 63 -13.89 4.37 2.52
CA ARG A 63 -13.73 4.79 1.13
C ARG A 63 -12.47 4.20 0.55
N ASN A 64 -12.45 4.03 -0.78
CA ASN A 64 -11.23 3.66 -1.48
C ASN A 64 -10.16 4.75 -1.26
N ILE A 65 -9.05 4.39 -0.62
CA ILE A 65 -7.92 5.30 -0.38
C ILE A 65 -6.96 5.37 -1.58
N TYR A 66 -7.36 4.75 -2.70
CA TYR A 66 -6.58 4.75 -3.95
C TYR A 66 -5.11 4.41 -3.71
N SER A 67 -4.20 5.24 -4.25
CA SER A 67 -2.76 4.99 -4.19
C SER A 67 -2.11 5.09 -2.81
N ALA A 68 -2.81 5.59 -1.79
CA ALA A 68 -2.35 5.48 -0.41
C ALA A 68 -2.24 4.01 0.04
N SER A 69 -2.98 3.09 -0.62
CA SER A 69 -2.84 1.63 -0.46
C SER A 69 -1.42 1.12 -0.67
N LYS A 70 -0.63 1.77 -1.55
CA LYS A 70 0.76 1.40 -1.84
C LYS A 70 1.66 1.49 -0.60
N SER A 71 1.41 2.46 0.27
CA SER A 71 2.13 2.59 1.54
C SER A 71 1.87 1.40 2.45
N VAL A 72 0.63 0.90 2.48
CA VAL A 72 0.27 -0.30 3.24
C VAL A 72 0.97 -1.55 2.65
N THR A 73 1.01 -1.67 1.33
CA THR A 73 1.74 -2.75 0.64
C THR A 73 3.26 -2.67 0.90
N SER A 74 3.82 -1.46 0.96
CA SER A 74 5.22 -1.26 1.31
C SER A 74 5.53 -1.73 2.74
N ILE A 75 4.65 -1.45 3.70
CA ILE A 75 4.78 -1.97 5.08
C ILE A 75 4.66 -3.50 5.09
N ALA A 76 3.74 -4.08 4.31
CA ALA A 76 3.63 -5.54 4.16
C ALA A 76 4.93 -6.14 3.62
N ALA A 77 5.59 -5.50 2.64
CA ALA A 77 6.89 -5.90 2.15
C ALA A 77 7.96 -5.84 3.24
N GLY A 78 7.94 -4.80 4.10
CA GLY A 78 8.83 -4.69 5.25
C GLY A 78 8.69 -5.87 6.22
N PHE A 79 7.46 -6.28 6.55
CA PHE A 79 7.23 -7.48 7.35
C PHE A 79 7.74 -8.75 6.67
N ALA A 80 7.46 -8.93 5.37
CA ALA A 80 7.88 -10.11 4.63
C ALA A 80 9.41 -10.22 4.50
N LEU A 81 10.10 -9.09 4.35
CA LEU A 81 11.57 -9.01 4.39
C LEU A 81 12.10 -9.39 5.77
N HIS A 82 11.52 -8.85 6.84
CA HIS A 82 11.91 -9.14 8.22
C HIS A 82 11.71 -10.62 8.58
N GLU A 83 10.65 -11.23 8.08
CA GLU A 83 10.32 -12.65 8.27
C GLU A 83 11.14 -13.60 7.38
N GLY A 84 11.95 -13.06 6.48
CA GLY A 84 12.76 -13.86 5.55
C GLY A 84 11.95 -14.57 4.46
N LEU A 85 10.72 -14.12 4.19
CA LEU A 85 9.87 -14.69 3.13
C LEU A 85 10.35 -14.30 1.73
N LEU A 86 11.06 -13.18 1.63
CA LEU A 86 11.63 -12.65 0.39
C LEU A 86 12.87 -11.79 0.68
N SER A 87 13.65 -11.49 -0.36
CA SER A 87 14.80 -10.60 -0.32
C SER A 87 14.65 -9.49 -1.36
N LEU A 88 15.22 -8.31 -1.08
CA LEU A 88 15.28 -7.22 -2.06
C LEU A 88 16.05 -7.59 -3.34
N SER A 89 16.94 -8.58 -3.27
CA SER A 89 17.74 -9.08 -4.39
C SER A 89 17.08 -10.22 -5.15
N ASP A 90 15.91 -10.72 -4.72
CA ASP A 90 15.20 -11.77 -5.45
C ASP A 90 14.81 -11.24 -6.82
N ARG A 91 15.12 -12.02 -7.88
CA ARG A 91 14.80 -11.63 -9.26
C ARG A 91 13.36 -12.03 -9.59
N LEU A 92 12.68 -11.17 -10.36
CA LEU A 92 11.28 -11.43 -10.73
C LEU A 92 11.12 -12.72 -11.53
N VAL A 93 12.09 -13.05 -12.39
CA VAL A 93 12.08 -14.29 -13.18
C VAL A 93 12.15 -15.56 -12.33
N ASP A 94 12.75 -15.47 -11.15
CA ASP A 94 12.86 -16.61 -10.24
C ASP A 94 11.57 -16.75 -9.39
N VAL A 95 11.09 -15.64 -8.82
CA VAL A 95 9.93 -15.65 -7.91
C VAL A 95 8.59 -15.81 -8.62
N PHE A 96 8.50 -15.45 -9.91
CA PHE A 96 7.32 -15.61 -10.76
C PHE A 96 7.54 -16.59 -11.91
N SER A 97 8.42 -17.59 -11.74
CA SER A 97 8.78 -18.55 -12.80
C SER A 97 7.59 -19.25 -13.45
N GLY A 98 6.50 -19.45 -12.70
CA GLY A 98 5.26 -20.06 -13.22
C GLY A 98 4.35 -19.12 -14.03
N SER A 99 4.61 -17.80 -14.04
CA SER A 99 3.80 -16.79 -14.73
C SER A 99 4.62 -16.01 -15.77
N LEU A 100 5.78 -16.53 -16.15
CA LEU A 100 6.61 -15.88 -17.18
C LEU A 100 5.97 -16.05 -18.57
N PRO A 101 6.10 -15.02 -19.45
CA PRO A 101 5.75 -15.18 -20.86
C PRO A 101 6.68 -16.18 -21.57
N GLU A 102 6.23 -16.78 -22.68
CA GLU A 102 7.05 -17.71 -23.48
C GLU A 102 8.42 -17.13 -23.86
N LYS A 103 8.45 -15.80 -24.11
CA LYS A 103 9.70 -15.05 -24.38
C LYS A 103 9.84 -13.96 -23.33
N VAL A 104 10.84 -14.14 -22.48
CA VAL A 104 11.27 -13.10 -21.55
C VAL A 104 11.95 -11.96 -22.34
N ALA A 105 11.40 -10.76 -22.27
CA ALA A 105 11.83 -9.63 -23.10
C ALA A 105 12.71 -8.64 -22.32
N GLY A 106 13.70 -8.07 -23.03
CA GLY A 106 14.54 -6.98 -22.54
C GLY A 106 15.29 -7.33 -21.25
N VAL A 107 15.30 -6.42 -20.31
CA VAL A 107 16.04 -6.53 -19.05
C VAL A 107 15.24 -7.19 -17.91
N LEU A 108 14.08 -7.77 -18.17
CA LEU A 108 13.27 -8.47 -17.13
C LEU A 108 14.09 -9.46 -16.27
N PRO A 109 15.08 -10.22 -16.82
CA PRO A 109 15.93 -11.09 -16.00
C PRO A 109 16.77 -10.39 -14.93
N GLU A 110 16.99 -9.07 -15.07
CA GLU A 110 17.76 -8.27 -14.13
C GLU A 110 16.89 -7.60 -13.06
N VAL A 111 15.56 -7.55 -13.27
CA VAL A 111 14.62 -6.85 -12.39
C VAL A 111 14.48 -7.60 -11.07
N THR A 112 14.57 -6.86 -9.96
CA THR A 112 14.53 -7.40 -8.60
C THR A 112 13.31 -6.89 -7.82
N VAL A 113 13.08 -7.48 -6.65
CA VAL A 113 12.07 -7.04 -5.68
C VAL A 113 12.31 -5.57 -5.27
N ARG A 114 13.56 -5.11 -5.19
CA ARG A 114 13.87 -3.70 -4.94
C ARG A 114 13.23 -2.79 -5.99
N ASP A 115 13.30 -3.17 -7.26
CA ASP A 115 12.81 -2.36 -8.38
C ASP A 115 11.28 -2.25 -8.39
N LEU A 116 10.56 -3.25 -7.82
CA LEU A 116 9.12 -3.16 -7.55
C LEU A 116 8.81 -2.02 -6.57
N LEU A 117 9.55 -1.95 -5.47
CA LEU A 117 9.32 -0.99 -4.39
C LEU A 117 9.73 0.44 -4.79
N THR A 118 10.71 0.58 -5.67
CA THR A 118 11.21 1.89 -6.13
C THR A 118 10.55 2.37 -7.42
N MET A 119 9.61 1.61 -7.99
CA MET A 119 8.97 1.92 -9.29
C MET A 119 9.96 2.17 -10.42
N SER A 120 11.03 1.39 -10.46
CA SER A 120 12.12 1.48 -11.44
C SER A 120 12.34 0.16 -12.18
N LEU A 121 11.26 -0.50 -12.56
CA LEU A 121 11.22 -1.83 -13.18
C LEU A 121 11.94 -1.93 -14.54
N GLY A 122 12.22 -0.79 -15.19
CA GLY A 122 12.72 -0.77 -16.57
C GLY A 122 11.62 -0.73 -17.63
N GLN A 123 10.35 -0.57 -17.25
CA GLN A 123 9.25 -0.26 -18.15
C GLN A 123 9.18 1.24 -18.43
N GLU A 124 8.89 1.63 -19.68
CA GLU A 124 8.73 3.05 -20.06
C GLU A 124 7.33 3.58 -19.82
N THR A 125 6.33 2.69 -19.85
CA THR A 125 4.91 3.03 -19.72
C THR A 125 4.32 2.35 -18.51
N ALA A 126 3.49 3.10 -17.78
CA ALA A 126 2.73 2.56 -16.66
C ALA A 126 1.70 1.52 -17.15
N CYS A 127 1.42 0.51 -16.33
CA CYS A 127 0.34 -0.45 -16.58
C CYS A 127 -0.50 -0.70 -15.31
N LEU A 128 -1.64 -1.37 -15.49
CA LEU A 128 -2.66 -1.60 -14.46
C LEU A 128 -3.20 -0.28 -13.86
N MET A 129 -3.17 0.80 -14.64
CA MET A 129 -3.74 2.09 -14.21
C MET A 129 -5.27 2.05 -14.19
N GLY A 130 -5.89 2.97 -13.45
CA GLY A 130 -7.34 2.95 -13.23
C GLY A 130 -8.20 3.00 -14.50
N GLY A 131 -7.71 3.62 -15.57
CA GLY A 131 -8.40 3.64 -16.87
C GLY A 131 -8.22 2.36 -17.68
N GLU A 132 -7.18 1.56 -17.44
CA GLU A 132 -6.88 0.33 -18.17
C GLU A 132 -7.58 -0.89 -17.53
N ARG A 133 -7.50 -1.03 -16.21
CA ARG A 133 -8.00 -2.21 -15.47
C ARG A 133 -9.44 -2.64 -15.79
N PRO A 134 -10.44 -1.71 -15.88
CA PRO A 134 -11.82 -2.11 -16.12
C PRO A 134 -12.06 -2.75 -17.48
N THR A 135 -11.16 -2.55 -18.44
CA THR A 135 -11.27 -3.03 -19.82
C THR A 135 -10.22 -4.06 -20.20
N LEU A 136 -9.35 -4.44 -19.22
CA LEU A 136 -8.29 -5.41 -19.45
C LEU A 136 -8.88 -6.81 -19.60
N PRO A 137 -8.72 -7.48 -20.77
CA PRO A 137 -9.30 -8.79 -21.02
C PRO A 137 -8.52 -9.92 -20.35
N GLU A 138 -7.26 -9.68 -20.00
CA GLU A 138 -6.39 -10.66 -19.36
C GLU A 138 -6.84 -10.94 -17.92
N THR A 139 -6.96 -12.20 -17.56
CA THR A 139 -7.29 -12.62 -16.19
C THR A 139 -6.04 -12.78 -15.33
N ASP A 140 -4.92 -13.22 -15.89
CA ASP A 140 -3.62 -13.29 -15.22
C ASP A 140 -2.86 -11.96 -15.38
N TRP A 141 -3.05 -11.08 -14.42
CA TRP A 141 -2.38 -9.77 -14.44
C TRP A 141 -0.89 -9.85 -14.13
N VAL A 142 -0.42 -10.93 -13.48
CA VAL A 142 1.03 -11.16 -13.29
C VAL A 142 1.67 -11.42 -14.65
N GLN A 143 1.13 -12.37 -15.41
CA GLN A 143 1.62 -12.69 -16.75
C GLN A 143 1.51 -11.47 -17.68
N TYR A 144 0.41 -10.72 -17.62
CA TYR A 144 0.23 -9.49 -18.38
C TYR A 144 1.36 -8.48 -18.10
N VAL A 145 1.67 -8.20 -16.83
CA VAL A 145 2.74 -7.25 -16.45
C VAL A 145 4.11 -7.75 -16.90
N LEU A 146 4.41 -9.03 -16.68
CA LEU A 146 5.71 -9.60 -17.05
C LEU A 146 5.88 -9.77 -18.57
N GLY A 147 4.79 -9.80 -19.32
CA GLY A 147 4.79 -9.79 -20.78
C GLY A 147 4.98 -8.41 -21.43
N ARG A 148 4.94 -7.33 -20.64
CA ARG A 148 5.16 -5.97 -21.15
C ARG A 148 6.64 -5.76 -21.50
N PRO A 149 6.99 -4.81 -22.39
CA PRO A 149 8.39 -4.48 -22.68
C PRO A 149 9.15 -3.93 -21.47
N PHE A 150 10.41 -4.35 -21.31
CA PHE A 150 11.38 -3.86 -20.33
C PHE A 150 12.62 -3.34 -21.07
N PRO A 151 12.55 -2.16 -21.73
CA PRO A 151 13.64 -1.65 -22.54
C PRO A 151 14.71 -0.91 -21.74
N LEU A 152 14.43 -0.48 -20.50
CA LEU A 152 15.32 0.32 -19.69
C LEU A 152 15.97 -0.55 -18.60
N LYS A 153 17.21 -0.20 -18.24
CA LYS A 153 17.89 -0.87 -17.13
C LYS A 153 17.12 -0.61 -15.82
N PRO A 154 16.91 -1.66 -14.98
CA PRO A 154 16.30 -1.50 -13.67
C PRO A 154 17.04 -0.48 -12.81
N GLY A 155 16.31 0.37 -12.12
CA GLY A 155 16.86 1.43 -11.28
C GLY A 155 17.19 2.74 -12.01
N ASP A 156 17.33 2.76 -13.33
CA ASP A 156 17.77 3.96 -14.05
C ASP A 156 16.68 5.04 -14.17
N LYS A 157 15.40 4.62 -14.23
CA LYS A 157 14.29 5.56 -14.42
C LYS A 157 13.11 5.22 -13.52
N PHE A 158 12.65 6.22 -12.78
CA PHE A 158 11.38 6.16 -12.05
C PHE A 158 10.20 6.30 -13.04
N VAL A 159 9.31 5.32 -13.05
CA VAL A 159 8.05 5.37 -13.79
C VAL A 159 6.92 4.99 -12.84
N TYR A 160 6.16 6.00 -12.40
CA TYR A 160 5.01 5.73 -11.53
C TYR A 160 4.03 4.78 -12.22
N ASN A 161 3.80 3.61 -11.63
CA ASN A 161 2.85 2.63 -12.15
C ASN A 161 2.23 1.78 -11.04
N ASN A 162 1.26 0.94 -11.39
CA ASN A 162 0.65 0.01 -10.46
C ASN A 162 1.27 -1.39 -10.50
N ALA A 163 2.09 -1.70 -11.50
CA ALA A 163 2.70 -3.02 -11.67
C ALA A 163 3.58 -3.42 -10.46
N GLY A 164 4.48 -2.52 -10.03
CA GLY A 164 5.39 -2.80 -8.92
C GLY A 164 4.66 -3.17 -7.63
N PRO A 165 3.81 -2.28 -7.08
CA PRO A 165 3.04 -2.58 -5.86
C PRO A 165 2.09 -3.78 -6.01
N TYR A 166 1.50 -4.01 -7.19
CA TYR A 166 0.66 -5.17 -7.44
C TYR A 166 1.48 -6.47 -7.36
N LEU A 167 2.57 -6.57 -8.12
CA LEU A 167 3.46 -7.75 -8.10
C LEU A 167 4.02 -7.99 -6.69
N MET A 168 4.36 -6.93 -5.96
CA MET A 168 4.79 -7.05 -4.55
C MET A 168 3.69 -7.67 -3.69
N GLY A 169 2.44 -7.20 -3.81
CA GLY A 169 1.29 -7.76 -3.12
C GLY A 169 1.08 -9.24 -3.45
N VAL A 170 1.15 -9.61 -4.74
CA VAL A 170 1.02 -11.02 -5.18
C VAL A 170 2.15 -11.89 -4.60
N LEU A 171 3.40 -11.43 -4.67
CA LEU A 171 4.55 -12.17 -4.17
C LEU A 171 4.40 -12.47 -2.66
N ILE A 172 4.00 -11.48 -1.87
CA ILE A 172 3.76 -11.66 -0.44
C ILE A 172 2.67 -12.72 -0.21
N GLN A 173 1.56 -12.65 -0.96
CA GLN A 173 0.45 -13.60 -0.83
C GLN A 173 0.87 -15.03 -1.18
N GLN A 174 1.65 -15.22 -2.25
CA GLN A 174 2.20 -16.50 -2.64
C GLN A 174 3.13 -17.08 -1.59
N LYS A 175 4.02 -16.25 -1.01
CA LYS A 175 4.96 -16.69 0.02
C LYS A 175 4.29 -16.96 1.37
N ALA A 176 3.28 -16.16 1.73
CA ALA A 176 2.54 -16.29 2.99
C ALA A 176 1.43 -17.35 2.95
N GLY A 177 0.99 -17.76 1.74
CA GLY A 177 -0.11 -18.72 1.57
C GLY A 177 -1.49 -18.18 1.95
N CYS A 178 -1.67 -16.87 1.97
CA CYS A 178 -2.94 -16.23 2.30
C CYS A 178 -3.08 -14.86 1.60
N ASP A 179 -4.30 -14.30 1.56
CA ASP A 179 -4.52 -12.96 1.01
C ASP A 179 -3.79 -11.89 1.83
N LEU A 180 -3.51 -10.73 1.19
CA LEU A 180 -2.73 -9.66 1.79
C LEU A 180 -3.39 -9.07 3.05
N VAL A 181 -4.74 -9.03 3.10
CA VAL A 181 -5.46 -8.58 4.29
C VAL A 181 -5.26 -9.55 5.44
N SER A 182 -5.41 -10.86 5.20
CA SER A 182 -5.16 -11.92 6.19
C SER A 182 -3.72 -11.89 6.70
N TYR A 183 -2.75 -11.66 5.81
CA TYR A 183 -1.35 -11.48 6.18
C TYR A 183 -1.13 -10.29 7.12
N LEU A 184 -1.81 -9.17 6.84
CA LEU A 184 -1.66 -7.92 7.59
C LEU A 184 -2.54 -7.84 8.86
N MET A 185 -3.60 -8.66 8.99
CA MET A 185 -4.46 -8.61 10.18
C MET A 185 -3.67 -8.73 11.49
N PRO A 186 -2.83 -9.75 11.72
CA PRO A 186 -2.07 -9.87 12.97
C PRO A 186 -0.89 -8.90 13.08
N ARG A 187 -0.40 -8.35 11.96
CA ARG A 187 0.85 -7.57 11.89
C ARG A 187 0.64 -6.05 11.93
N LEU A 188 -0.43 -5.60 11.29
CA LEU A 188 -0.70 -4.17 11.11
C LEU A 188 -2.12 -3.80 11.55
N PHE A 189 -3.15 -4.36 10.91
CA PHE A 189 -4.52 -3.92 11.12
C PHE A 189 -5.02 -4.17 12.53
N GLY A 190 -4.79 -5.36 13.08
CA GLY A 190 -5.18 -5.69 14.47
C GLY A 190 -4.50 -4.80 15.50
N PRO A 191 -3.17 -4.67 15.52
CA PRO A 191 -2.45 -3.75 16.41
C PRO A 191 -2.92 -2.30 16.30
N LEU A 192 -3.28 -1.84 15.11
CA LEU A 192 -3.82 -0.50 14.89
C LEU A 192 -5.34 -0.40 15.15
N GLN A 193 -5.96 -1.46 15.65
CA GLN A 193 -7.41 -1.52 15.90
C GLN A 193 -8.24 -1.18 14.65
N ILE A 194 -7.76 -1.61 13.49
CA ILE A 194 -8.47 -1.51 12.21
C ILE A 194 -9.18 -2.84 11.98
N PRO A 195 -10.52 -2.90 12.04
CA PRO A 195 -11.27 -4.12 11.71
C PRO A 195 -10.95 -4.55 10.28
N ARG A 196 -11.04 -5.86 9.99
CA ARG A 196 -10.70 -6.40 8.66
C ARG A 196 -11.24 -5.49 7.54
N PRO A 197 -10.37 -4.84 6.76
CA PRO A 197 -10.79 -3.96 5.68
C PRO A 197 -11.13 -4.76 4.41
N MET A 198 -11.89 -4.14 3.51
CA MET A 198 -12.02 -4.60 2.13
C MET A 198 -10.83 -4.10 1.31
N TRP A 199 -10.31 -4.96 0.43
CA TRP A 199 -9.30 -4.60 -0.55
C TRP A 199 -9.65 -5.25 -1.89
N GLU A 200 -9.65 -4.46 -2.98
CA GLU A 200 -9.90 -4.96 -4.33
C GLU A 200 -8.96 -6.10 -4.70
N GLN A 201 -9.46 -7.03 -5.49
CA GLN A 201 -8.70 -8.18 -6.00
C GLN A 201 -8.66 -8.15 -7.52
N ASP A 202 -7.67 -8.83 -8.09
CA ASP A 202 -7.61 -9.15 -9.49
C ASP A 202 -8.56 -10.32 -9.84
N PRO A 203 -8.73 -10.67 -11.12
CA PRO A 203 -9.57 -11.80 -11.51
C PRO A 203 -9.09 -13.17 -11.00
N MET A 204 -7.83 -13.31 -10.62
CA MET A 204 -7.26 -14.52 -10.01
C MET A 204 -7.45 -14.58 -8.49
N GLY A 205 -8.01 -13.53 -7.86
CA GLY A 205 -8.25 -13.43 -6.42
C GLY A 205 -7.07 -12.88 -5.62
N TYR A 206 -6.00 -12.42 -6.26
CA TYR A 206 -4.93 -11.73 -5.54
C TYR A 206 -5.35 -10.31 -5.17
N THR A 207 -5.09 -9.91 -3.94
CA THR A 207 -5.28 -8.54 -3.49
C THR A 207 -4.42 -7.59 -4.33
N PHE A 208 -5.05 -6.53 -4.87
CA PHE A 208 -4.42 -5.66 -5.87
C PHE A 208 -3.18 -4.90 -5.35
N GLY A 209 -3.14 -4.52 -4.08
CA GLY A 209 -1.96 -3.90 -3.46
C GLY A 209 -1.62 -2.49 -3.94
N ALA A 210 -1.88 -2.15 -5.18
CA ALA A 210 -1.54 -0.85 -5.76
C ALA A 210 -2.61 0.23 -5.57
N GLY A 211 -3.79 -0.17 -5.13
CA GLY A 211 -4.98 0.65 -4.90
C GLY A 211 -6.08 -0.21 -4.32
N GLY A 212 -7.28 0.36 -4.15
CA GLY A 212 -8.48 -0.40 -3.82
C GLY A 212 -8.61 -0.88 -2.37
N LEU A 213 -7.80 -0.37 -1.45
CA LEU A 213 -8.01 -0.55 -0.02
C LEU A 213 -9.05 0.45 0.47
N PHE A 214 -10.02 -0.03 1.26
CA PHE A 214 -11.10 0.80 1.81
C PHE A 214 -10.88 1.00 3.30
N LEU A 215 -10.67 2.26 3.70
CA LEU A 215 -10.52 2.68 5.10
C LEU A 215 -11.40 3.90 5.39
N THR A 216 -11.76 4.09 6.66
CA THR A 216 -12.26 5.36 7.16
C THR A 216 -11.09 6.35 7.31
N CYS A 217 -11.39 7.63 7.46
CA CYS A 217 -10.37 8.64 7.76
C CYS A 217 -9.64 8.32 9.07
N GLN A 218 -10.34 7.88 10.11
CA GLN A 218 -9.76 7.50 11.39
C GLN A 218 -8.82 6.29 11.26
N GLU A 219 -9.20 5.28 10.45
CA GLU A 219 -8.36 4.10 10.22
C GLU A 219 -7.08 4.49 9.45
N LEU A 220 -7.22 5.33 8.42
CA LEU A 220 -6.07 5.86 7.67
C LEU A 220 -5.18 6.75 8.56
N HIS A 221 -5.79 7.55 9.44
CA HIS A 221 -5.07 8.37 10.40
C HIS A 221 -4.24 7.51 11.38
N ARG A 222 -4.80 6.41 11.93
CA ARG A 222 -4.05 5.48 12.78
C ARG A 222 -2.86 4.86 12.04
N PHE A 223 -3.04 4.52 10.77
CA PHE A 223 -1.94 4.07 9.91
C PHE A 223 -0.87 5.15 9.74
N GLY A 224 -1.27 6.40 9.50
CA GLY A 224 -0.35 7.54 9.39
C GLY A 224 0.44 7.84 10.68
N LEU A 225 -0.17 7.61 11.85
CA LEU A 225 0.53 7.75 13.14
C LEU A 225 1.54 6.63 13.41
N PHE A 226 1.37 5.48 12.78
CA PHE A 226 2.30 4.35 12.86
C PHE A 226 3.55 4.57 12.01
N CYS A 227 3.43 5.24 10.84
CA CYS A 227 4.54 5.55 9.95
C CYS A 227 5.44 6.68 10.47
#